data_27c24c44816b78926d7b2cf0acbe7462
#
_entry.id   27c24c44816b78926d7b2cf0acbe7462
#
_cell.length_a   1.000
_cell.length_b   1.000
_cell.length_c   1.000
_cell.angle_alpha   90.00
_cell.angle_beta   90.00
_cell.angle_gamma   90.00
#
_symmetry.space_group_name_H-M   'P 1'
#
loop_
_entity.id
_entity.type
_entity.pdbx_description
1 polymer ?
#
loop_
_entity_poly.entity_id
_entity_poly.type
_entity_poly.pdbx_seq_one_letter_code
_entity_poly.pdbx_strand_id
1 'polypeptide(L)'
;MFAESVCQIFGEVDMLDNFTQESYDFENEGADDIQIDEARDDRPAFVSEPVREPVREPTRETIPDSHVFQSPVKGSVKDAIDAELEALLTKQMARIKVVGVGGAGNNTINRITEIGVKGAEIIAVNTDAQDLLYANAKRKILIGKEITSGLGAGSQPKIGEEAAKEDESEIKKALQDSDLVFVTCGLGGGTGTGAAPVIAEVAKKLGALVVGVVTLPFAMEGQRRYENAVVGLEKMENTVDTLIVIPNDKLLELAPDLPLQTAFKVVDEILANSVKGIAELITKAGLVNLDFADIRTVMGKGGVALIGVGESDSDNRAVEAVEKAINNPLLDVDISGASGALINICGGPDLTLEEARTIVETISDKLDPDAKVIWGAQISEDLNETVRTLLIVTGVRSTQIFGPESKISGQKKKEMEEELGIDFID
;
A
#
# COMPACT_ATOMS: atom_id res chain seq x y z
N MET A 1 -17.62 -15.51 13.09
CA MET A 1 -18.36 -14.76 12.05
C MET A 1 -17.75 -13.41 11.71
N PHE A 2 -17.33 -12.56 12.68
CA PHE A 2 -16.73 -11.24 12.37
C PHE A 2 -15.21 -11.28 12.20
N ALA A 3 -14.48 -12.10 12.93
CA ALA A 3 -13.05 -12.34 12.71
C ALA A 3 -12.79 -12.96 11.31
N GLU A 4 -13.72 -13.78 10.85
CA GLU A 4 -13.72 -14.35 9.50
C GLU A 4 -13.92 -13.28 8.41
N SER A 5 -14.68 -12.21 8.65
CA SER A 5 -14.83 -11.11 7.69
C SER A 5 -13.57 -10.27 7.52
N VAL A 6 -12.80 -10.06 8.60
CA VAL A 6 -11.50 -9.34 8.51
C VAL A 6 -10.46 -10.24 7.85
N CYS A 7 -10.44 -11.53 8.14
CA CYS A 7 -9.64 -12.51 7.42
C CYS A 7 -10.05 -12.63 5.94
N GLN A 8 -11.33 -12.52 5.61
CA GLN A 8 -11.80 -12.52 4.22
C GLN A 8 -11.44 -11.24 3.44
N ILE A 9 -11.27 -10.10 4.11
CA ILE A 9 -10.87 -8.85 3.46
C ILE A 9 -9.35 -8.81 3.21
N PHE A 10 -8.55 -9.52 4.03
CA PHE A 10 -7.08 -9.40 4.01
C PHE A 10 -6.32 -10.71 3.77
N GLY A 11 -7.03 -11.82 3.46
CA GLY A 11 -6.45 -13.17 3.35
C GLY A 11 -6.06 -13.75 4.72
N GLU A 12 -6.04 -15.07 4.83
CA GLU A 12 -5.48 -15.77 6.00
C GLU A 12 -3.98 -15.47 6.11
N VAL A 13 -3.65 -14.34 6.71
CA VAL A 13 -2.31 -14.13 7.23
C VAL A 13 -2.24 -14.91 8.53
N ASP A 14 -1.21 -15.76 8.69
CA ASP A 14 -0.84 -16.49 9.91
C ASP A 14 -0.81 -15.59 11.16
N MET A 15 -1.97 -15.09 11.59
CA MET A 15 -2.10 -14.19 12.75
C MET A 15 -2.24 -14.96 14.06
N LEU A 16 -2.43 -16.28 14.01
CA LEU A 16 -2.66 -17.09 15.22
C LEU A 16 -1.45 -17.90 15.68
N ASP A 17 -0.49 -18.23 14.81
CA ASP A 17 0.62 -19.11 15.18
C ASP A 17 1.82 -18.39 15.82
N ASN A 18 1.94 -17.07 15.70
CA ASN A 18 3.03 -16.31 16.34
C ASN A 18 2.72 -15.84 17.77
N PHE A 19 1.50 -16.05 18.28
CA PHE A 19 1.14 -15.59 19.63
C PHE A 19 1.37 -16.61 20.76
N THR A 20 1.75 -17.86 20.43
CA THR A 20 1.91 -18.93 21.44
C THR A 20 3.37 -19.29 21.74
N GLN A 21 4.35 -18.69 21.08
CA GLN A 21 5.75 -19.12 21.22
C GLN A 21 6.69 -18.18 22.00
N GLU A 22 6.26 -16.98 22.37
CA GLU A 22 7.11 -16.05 23.14
C GLU A 22 6.81 -15.93 24.65
N SER A 23 5.97 -16.80 25.24
CA SER A 23 5.64 -16.70 26.67
C SER A 23 6.00 -17.90 27.53
N TYR A 24 6.83 -18.85 27.04
CA TYR A 24 7.26 -20.01 27.85
C TYR A 24 8.74 -20.32 27.65
N ASP A 25 9.60 -19.46 28.16
CA ASP A 25 10.98 -19.84 28.49
C ASP A 25 11.41 -19.15 29.78
N PHE A 26 10.88 -19.62 30.91
CA PHE A 26 11.54 -19.50 32.20
C PHE A 26 11.13 -20.69 33.09
N GLU A 27 12.15 -21.39 33.55
CA GLU A 27 12.17 -22.44 34.59
C GLU A 27 11.72 -23.85 34.18
N ASN A 28 12.68 -24.75 33.92
CA ASN A 28 12.98 -25.85 34.83
C ASN A 28 14.21 -26.65 34.37
N GLU A 29 15.25 -26.60 35.19
CA GLU A 29 16.29 -27.63 35.27
C GLU A 29 15.76 -28.85 36.04
N GLY A 30 16.10 -30.05 35.59
CA GLY A 30 16.11 -31.20 36.44
C GLY A 30 15.62 -32.52 35.85
N ALA A 31 16.58 -33.36 35.48
CA ALA A 31 16.64 -34.84 35.67
C ALA A 31 15.50 -35.75 35.14
N ASP A 32 15.80 -36.70 34.32
CA ASP A 32 16.14 -38.07 34.54
C ASP A 32 15.90 -38.96 33.30
N ASP A 33 16.79 -39.90 33.13
CA ASP A 33 16.86 -40.96 32.13
C ASP A 33 15.63 -41.87 32.05
N ILE A 34 15.08 -42.09 30.85
CA ILE A 34 14.26 -43.26 30.55
C ILE A 34 14.68 -43.85 29.20
N GLN A 35 15.25 -45.07 29.27
CA GLN A 35 15.47 -45.97 28.17
C GLN A 35 14.14 -46.42 27.54
N ILE A 36 14.06 -46.46 26.21
CA ILE A 36 12.96 -47.09 25.50
C ILE A 36 13.53 -48.22 24.59
N ASP A 37 13.01 -49.41 24.84
CA ASP A 37 13.30 -50.66 24.17
C ASP A 37 12.92 -50.66 22.67
N GLU A 38 13.76 -51.33 21.89
CA GLU A 38 13.51 -51.68 20.50
C GLU A 38 12.39 -52.74 20.37
N ALA A 39 11.32 -52.42 19.65
CA ALA A 39 10.29 -53.37 19.24
C ALA A 39 10.42 -53.70 17.74
N ARG A 40 10.55 -54.96 17.45
CA ARG A 40 10.71 -55.59 16.13
C ARG A 40 9.50 -55.36 15.22
N ASP A 41 9.81 -55.06 13.96
CA ASP A 41 8.86 -54.95 12.83
C ASP A 41 8.70 -56.33 12.14
N ASP A 42 7.53 -56.94 12.29
CA ASP A 42 7.10 -58.13 11.55
C ASP A 42 5.98 -57.74 10.57
N ARG A 43 6.33 -57.53 9.29
CA ARG A 43 5.34 -57.40 8.21
C ARG A 43 5.58 -58.47 7.12
N PRO A 44 4.53 -59.21 6.68
CA PRO A 44 4.67 -60.23 5.68
C PRO A 44 4.79 -59.68 4.24
N ALA A 45 5.57 -60.36 3.43
CA ALA A 45 5.86 -60.07 2.04
C ALA A 45 4.62 -60.14 1.14
N PHE A 46 4.40 -59.12 0.33
CA PHE A 46 3.40 -59.14 -0.76
C PHE A 46 3.96 -59.78 -2.02
N VAL A 47 3.19 -60.76 -2.54
CA VAL A 47 3.41 -61.49 -3.78
C VAL A 47 3.06 -60.59 -4.98
N SER A 48 3.95 -60.55 -5.97
CA SER A 48 3.80 -59.79 -7.21
C SER A 48 2.91 -60.55 -8.23
N GLU A 49 1.86 -59.91 -8.72
CA GLU A 49 1.07 -60.35 -9.90
C GLU A 49 1.67 -59.81 -11.21
N PRO A 50 1.42 -60.49 -12.36
CA PRO A 50 2.15 -60.20 -13.59
C PRO A 50 1.57 -59.02 -14.38
N VAL A 51 2.47 -58.27 -14.98
CA VAL A 51 2.28 -57.11 -15.85
C VAL A 51 1.50 -57.49 -17.12
N ARG A 52 0.38 -56.81 -17.38
CA ARG A 52 -0.31 -56.81 -18.67
C ARG A 52 0.25 -55.70 -19.57
N GLU A 53 0.57 -56.03 -20.81
CA GLU A 53 1.06 -55.11 -21.83
C GLU A 53 -0.02 -54.05 -22.18
N PRO A 54 0.36 -52.76 -22.44
CA PRO A 54 -0.56 -51.73 -22.79
C PRO A 54 -0.97 -51.78 -24.28
N VAL A 55 -2.28 -51.68 -24.51
CA VAL A 55 -2.90 -51.53 -25.84
C VAL A 55 -2.52 -50.14 -26.39
N ARG A 56 -2.03 -50.10 -27.64
CA ARG A 56 -1.74 -48.85 -28.36
C ARG A 56 -3.05 -48.14 -28.77
N GLU A 57 -3.31 -46.96 -28.24
CA GLU A 57 -4.30 -46.01 -28.74
C GLU A 57 -3.76 -45.21 -29.94
N PRO A 58 -4.61 -44.73 -30.87
CA PRO A 58 -4.18 -44.04 -32.09
C PRO A 58 -3.74 -42.61 -31.77
N THR A 59 -2.63 -42.20 -32.37
CA THR A 59 -2.01 -40.89 -32.32
C THR A 59 -2.99 -39.79 -32.72
N ARG A 60 -3.35 -38.91 -31.77
CA ARG A 60 -3.91 -37.58 -32.07
C ARG A 60 -2.79 -36.66 -32.54
N GLU A 61 -2.98 -36.06 -33.70
CA GLU A 61 -2.11 -35.00 -34.23
C GLU A 61 -2.11 -33.82 -33.26
N THR A 62 -0.96 -33.52 -32.72
CA THR A 62 -0.72 -32.35 -31.86
C THR A 62 -0.65 -31.09 -32.69
N ILE A 63 -1.58 -30.16 -32.44
CA ILE A 63 -1.48 -28.77 -32.86
C ILE A 63 -0.27 -28.17 -32.13
N PRO A 64 0.63 -27.42 -32.80
CA PRO A 64 1.80 -26.86 -32.14
C PRO A 64 1.37 -25.79 -31.12
N ASP A 65 1.77 -26.00 -29.88
CA ASP A 65 1.58 -25.08 -28.79
C ASP A 65 2.10 -23.68 -29.12
N SER A 66 1.20 -22.72 -29.02
CA SER A 66 1.46 -21.29 -29.02
C SER A 66 2.42 -20.93 -27.88
N HIS A 67 3.42 -20.19 -28.22
CA HIS A 67 4.46 -19.55 -27.43
C HIS A 67 4.16 -19.39 -25.93
N VAL A 68 4.50 -20.39 -25.16
CA VAL A 68 4.71 -20.26 -23.71
C VAL A 68 6.00 -19.46 -23.53
N PHE A 69 5.90 -18.30 -22.89
CA PHE A 69 7.07 -17.56 -22.41
C PHE A 69 7.83 -18.46 -21.44
N GLN A 70 8.86 -19.14 -21.94
CA GLN A 70 9.77 -19.93 -21.13
C GLN A 70 10.63 -18.96 -20.31
N SER A 71 10.55 -19.08 -19.00
CA SER A 71 11.54 -18.46 -18.10
C SER A 71 12.94 -18.86 -18.56
N PRO A 72 13.93 -17.95 -18.59
CA PRO A 72 15.25 -18.23 -19.14
C PRO A 72 15.92 -19.36 -18.34
N VAL A 73 16.31 -20.40 -19.06
CA VAL A 73 17.02 -21.56 -18.53
C VAL A 73 18.32 -21.09 -17.87
N LYS A 74 18.48 -21.39 -16.57
CA LYS A 74 19.73 -21.14 -15.84
C LYS A 74 20.86 -21.97 -16.48
N GLY A 75 21.75 -21.28 -17.25
CA GLY A 75 22.96 -21.93 -17.78
C GLY A 75 23.39 -21.52 -19.19
N SER A 76 22.65 -20.69 -19.94
CA SER A 76 23.14 -20.14 -21.20
C SER A 76 24.06 -18.95 -20.93
N VAL A 77 25.17 -18.88 -21.64
CA VAL A 77 26.00 -17.67 -21.73
C VAL A 77 25.08 -16.57 -22.25
N LYS A 78 24.73 -15.59 -21.41
CA LYS A 78 23.91 -14.45 -21.84
C LYS A 78 24.68 -13.74 -22.95
N ASP A 79 24.06 -13.61 -24.13
CA ASP A 79 24.64 -12.82 -25.20
C ASP A 79 24.85 -11.38 -24.72
N ALA A 80 25.91 -10.72 -25.20
CA ALA A 80 26.20 -9.34 -24.87
C ALA A 80 25.00 -8.41 -25.13
N ILE A 81 24.17 -8.78 -26.11
CA ILE A 81 22.90 -8.10 -26.45
C ILE A 81 21.88 -8.21 -25.33
N ASP A 82 21.72 -9.40 -24.71
CA ASP A 82 20.78 -9.58 -23.59
C ASP A 82 21.21 -8.75 -22.36
N ALA A 83 22.50 -8.69 -22.07
CA ALA A 83 23.05 -7.87 -21.01
C ALA A 83 22.85 -6.35 -21.29
N GLU A 84 22.98 -5.92 -22.54
CA GLU A 84 22.72 -4.52 -22.94
C GLU A 84 21.23 -4.20 -22.87
N LEU A 85 20.35 -5.10 -23.29
CA LEU A 85 18.90 -4.97 -23.16
C LEU A 85 18.46 -4.93 -21.70
N GLU A 86 19.00 -5.80 -20.83
CA GLU A 86 18.74 -5.76 -19.38
C GLU A 86 19.21 -4.44 -18.76
N ALA A 87 20.37 -3.93 -19.16
CA ALA A 87 20.86 -2.63 -18.70
C ALA A 87 20.00 -1.46 -19.16
N LEU A 88 19.45 -1.53 -20.38
CA LEU A 88 18.51 -0.54 -20.92
C LEU A 88 17.17 -0.62 -20.20
N LEU A 89 16.62 -1.82 -20.00
CA LEU A 89 15.39 -2.04 -19.23
C LEU A 89 15.51 -1.50 -17.80
N THR A 90 16.62 -1.80 -17.13
CA THR A 90 16.89 -1.30 -15.77
C THR A 90 16.97 0.24 -15.73
N LYS A 91 17.47 0.88 -16.79
CA LYS A 91 17.50 2.35 -16.91
C LYS A 91 16.13 2.96 -17.21
N GLN A 92 15.24 2.22 -17.84
CA GLN A 92 13.89 2.68 -18.19
C GLN A 92 12.87 2.43 -17.08
N MET A 93 13.18 1.56 -16.10
CA MET A 93 12.29 1.36 -14.96
C MET A 93 12.20 2.62 -14.10
N ALA A 94 10.99 3.02 -13.76
CA ALA A 94 10.76 4.15 -12.87
C ALA A 94 11.42 3.90 -11.50
N ARG A 95 12.16 4.86 -11.01
CA ARG A 95 12.85 4.81 -9.71
C ARG A 95 11.91 5.26 -8.63
N ILE A 96 11.41 4.31 -7.87
CA ILE A 96 10.42 4.52 -6.83
C ILE A 96 11.12 4.60 -5.48
N LYS A 97 10.75 5.61 -4.67
CA LYS A 97 11.17 5.73 -3.28
C LYS A 97 9.98 5.81 -2.36
N VAL A 98 10.06 5.13 -1.22
CA VAL A 98 9.04 5.16 -0.17
C VAL A 98 9.67 5.75 1.08
N VAL A 99 9.13 6.86 1.54
CA VAL A 99 9.65 7.61 2.68
C VAL A 99 8.64 7.55 3.82
N GLY A 100 8.98 6.85 4.89
CA GLY A 100 8.20 6.86 6.13
C GLY A 100 8.67 7.94 7.06
N VAL A 101 7.75 8.79 7.53
CA VAL A 101 8.08 9.99 8.31
C VAL A 101 7.44 9.94 9.69
N GLY A 102 8.27 10.00 10.73
CA GLY A 102 7.87 9.91 12.13
C GLY A 102 7.49 8.48 12.54
N GLY A 103 7.05 8.28 13.78
CA GLY A 103 6.79 6.95 14.34
C GLY A 103 5.80 6.13 13.52
N ALA A 104 4.62 6.66 13.21
CA ALA A 104 3.63 5.96 12.40
C ALA A 104 4.17 5.64 10.98
N GLY A 105 4.86 6.59 10.33
CA GLY A 105 5.49 6.34 9.04
C GLY A 105 6.57 5.24 9.11
N ASN A 106 7.34 5.17 10.19
CA ASN A 106 8.33 4.12 10.40
C ASN A 106 7.69 2.75 10.62
N ASN A 107 6.54 2.67 11.31
CA ASN A 107 5.78 1.43 11.46
C ASN A 107 5.28 0.94 10.10
N THR A 108 4.73 1.84 9.29
CA THR A 108 4.34 1.53 7.90
C THR A 108 5.53 1.04 7.07
N ILE A 109 6.72 1.64 7.21
CA ILE A 109 7.95 1.17 6.55
C ILE A 109 8.33 -0.24 6.98
N ASN A 110 8.24 -0.56 8.27
CA ASN A 110 8.49 -1.91 8.78
C ASN A 110 7.53 -2.90 8.09
N ARG A 111 6.24 -2.56 8.03
CA ARG A 111 5.23 -3.41 7.38
C ARG A 111 5.46 -3.56 5.87
N ILE A 112 5.79 -2.48 5.17
CA ILE A 112 6.14 -2.51 3.73
C ILE A 112 7.34 -3.44 3.49
N THR A 113 8.32 -3.43 4.38
CA THR A 113 9.51 -4.28 4.27
C THR A 113 9.17 -5.75 4.53
N GLU A 114 8.30 -6.05 5.49
CA GLU A 114 7.81 -7.41 5.79
C GLU A 114 7.02 -8.00 4.62
N ILE A 115 6.09 -7.24 4.05
CA ILE A 115 5.27 -7.65 2.90
C ILE A 115 6.12 -7.77 1.63
N GLY A 116 7.26 -7.07 1.56
CA GLY A 116 8.19 -7.10 0.45
C GLY A 116 7.69 -6.35 -0.78
N VAL A 117 8.00 -5.06 -0.88
CA VAL A 117 7.77 -4.26 -2.09
C VAL A 117 8.99 -4.33 -2.99
N LYS A 118 8.82 -4.90 -4.19
CA LYS A 118 9.91 -5.03 -5.17
C LYS A 118 10.06 -3.72 -5.98
N GLY A 119 11.30 -3.33 -6.24
CA GLY A 119 11.60 -2.19 -7.12
C GLY A 119 11.52 -0.80 -6.47
N ALA A 120 11.27 -0.71 -5.15
CA ALA A 120 11.27 0.54 -4.42
C ALA A 120 12.44 0.63 -3.40
N GLU A 121 13.03 1.82 -3.26
CA GLU A 121 13.99 2.14 -2.20
C GLU A 121 13.23 2.66 -0.98
N ILE A 122 13.44 2.03 0.17
CA ILE A 122 12.75 2.33 1.41
C ILE A 122 13.62 3.22 2.30
N ILE A 123 13.07 4.35 2.74
CA ILE A 123 13.74 5.39 3.52
C ILE A 123 12.91 5.69 4.77
N ALA A 124 13.52 5.62 5.96
CA ALA A 124 12.91 6.03 7.21
C ALA A 124 13.46 7.38 7.65
N VAL A 125 12.58 8.30 8.03
CA VAL A 125 12.93 9.66 8.49
C VAL A 125 12.25 9.92 9.82
N ASN A 126 13.00 10.31 10.85
CA ASN A 126 12.44 10.64 12.15
C ASN A 126 13.28 11.66 12.90
N THR A 127 12.69 12.35 13.88
CA THR A 127 13.36 13.17 14.89
C THR A 127 13.71 12.38 16.15
N ASP A 128 13.15 11.17 16.30
CA ASP A 128 13.41 10.25 17.41
C ASP A 128 14.44 9.19 16.98
N ALA A 129 15.59 9.23 17.65
CA ALA A 129 16.72 8.35 17.32
C ALA A 129 16.44 6.89 17.73
N GLN A 130 15.69 6.68 18.82
CA GLN A 130 15.38 5.35 19.30
C GLN A 130 14.41 4.63 18.35
N ASP A 131 13.33 5.30 17.96
CA ASP A 131 12.35 4.75 17.01
C ASP A 131 13.01 4.50 15.64
N LEU A 132 13.84 5.43 15.17
CA LEU A 132 14.58 5.28 13.91
C LEU A 132 15.55 4.10 13.93
N LEU A 133 16.13 3.76 15.08
CA LEU A 133 17.03 2.62 15.23
C LEU A 133 16.32 1.30 14.89
N TYR A 134 15.06 1.16 15.30
CA TYR A 134 14.25 -0.03 15.08
C TYR A 134 13.52 -0.06 13.71
N ALA A 135 13.55 1.03 12.96
CA ALA A 135 12.97 1.05 11.61
C ALA A 135 13.74 0.12 10.67
N ASN A 136 13.03 -0.71 9.91
CA ASN A 136 13.61 -1.65 8.94
C ASN A 136 13.68 -1.01 7.54
N ALA A 137 14.64 -0.09 7.35
CA ALA A 137 14.84 0.64 6.11
C ALA A 137 16.29 0.58 5.66
N LYS A 138 16.52 0.58 4.32
CA LYS A 138 17.88 0.66 3.75
C LYS A 138 18.59 1.97 4.11
N ARG A 139 17.84 3.05 4.16
CA ARG A 139 18.34 4.38 4.53
C ARG A 139 17.53 4.93 5.69
N LYS A 140 18.23 5.42 6.69
CA LYS A 140 17.65 6.04 7.88
C LYS A 140 18.19 7.45 8.00
N ILE A 141 17.32 8.45 8.17
CA ILE A 141 17.70 9.85 8.29
C ILE A 141 17.14 10.39 9.61
N LEU A 142 18.03 10.70 10.54
CA LEU A 142 17.68 11.40 11.77
C LEU A 142 17.71 12.90 11.48
N ILE A 143 16.54 13.54 11.49
CA ILE A 143 16.39 14.98 11.22
C ILE A 143 16.29 15.79 12.50
N GLY A 144 16.73 17.05 12.44
CA GLY A 144 16.62 18.01 13.53
C GLY A 144 17.46 17.66 14.75
N LYS A 145 18.69 17.20 14.56
CA LYS A 145 19.59 16.81 15.65
C LYS A 145 19.88 17.95 16.61
N GLU A 146 20.06 19.17 16.09
CA GLU A 146 20.33 20.36 16.92
C GLU A 146 19.06 20.78 17.68
N ILE A 147 17.89 20.68 17.04
CA ILE A 147 16.60 21.13 17.61
C ILE A 147 16.05 20.14 18.63
N THR A 148 16.11 18.82 18.34
CA THR A 148 15.42 17.78 19.13
C THR A 148 16.36 16.95 20.00
N SER A 149 17.65 17.00 19.74
CA SER A 149 18.66 16.13 20.37
C SER A 149 18.32 14.62 20.22
N GLY A 150 17.56 14.26 19.19
CA GLY A 150 17.12 12.87 18.95
C GLY A 150 15.98 12.39 19.85
N LEU A 151 15.29 13.27 20.56
CA LEU A 151 14.21 12.93 21.52
C LEU A 151 12.80 13.09 20.93
N GLY A 152 12.70 13.30 19.62
CA GLY A 152 11.42 13.51 18.94
C GLY A 152 10.90 14.95 18.99
N ALA A 153 9.81 15.22 18.26
CA ALA A 153 9.22 16.55 18.13
C ALA A 153 8.14 16.88 19.19
N GLY A 154 7.91 16.03 20.18
CA GLY A 154 6.98 16.28 21.30
C GLY A 154 5.55 16.66 20.88
N SER A 155 5.00 16.06 19.85
CA SER A 155 3.68 16.36 19.27
C SER A 155 3.51 17.82 18.81
N GLN A 156 4.61 18.48 18.44
CA GLN A 156 4.62 19.83 17.91
C GLN A 156 5.01 19.84 16.43
N PRO A 157 4.05 20.03 15.48
CA PRO A 157 4.34 20.02 14.04
C PRO A 157 5.38 21.06 13.59
N LYS A 158 5.45 22.21 14.26
CA LYS A 158 6.45 23.25 13.97
C LYS A 158 7.88 22.73 14.17
N ILE A 159 8.11 21.97 15.24
CA ILE A 159 9.45 21.37 15.51
C ILE A 159 9.79 20.34 14.44
N GLY A 160 8.81 19.51 14.02
CA GLY A 160 9.00 18.56 12.92
C GLY A 160 9.33 19.24 11.58
N GLU A 161 8.65 20.37 11.29
CA GLU A 161 8.91 21.17 10.10
C GLU A 161 10.33 21.79 10.13
N GLU A 162 10.71 22.39 11.23
CA GLU A 162 12.04 23.00 11.42
C GLU A 162 13.14 21.93 11.33
N ALA A 163 12.92 20.75 11.94
CA ALA A 163 13.83 19.62 11.87
C ALA A 163 14.06 19.13 10.42
N ALA A 164 13.01 19.07 9.61
CA ALA A 164 13.15 18.69 8.21
C ALA A 164 13.88 19.77 7.37
N LYS A 165 13.69 21.06 7.70
CA LYS A 165 14.41 22.16 7.05
C LYS A 165 15.89 22.19 7.43
N GLU A 166 16.24 21.84 8.67
CA GLU A 166 17.63 21.73 9.14
C GLU A 166 18.40 20.73 8.27
N ASP A 167 17.80 19.56 8.00
CA ASP A 167 18.45 18.48 7.26
C ASP A 167 17.97 18.36 5.79
N GLU A 168 17.45 19.45 5.21
CA GLU A 168 16.94 19.46 3.81
C GLU A 168 17.97 18.95 2.80
N SER A 169 19.25 19.25 3.01
CA SER A 169 20.32 18.80 2.14
C SER A 169 20.52 17.27 2.14
N GLU A 170 20.32 16.61 3.28
CA GLU A 170 20.40 15.15 3.41
C GLU A 170 19.17 14.50 2.82
N ILE A 171 17.99 15.05 3.08
CA ILE A 171 16.73 14.65 2.45
C ILE A 171 16.82 14.73 0.92
N LYS A 172 17.32 15.86 0.40
CA LYS A 172 17.52 16.07 -1.04
C LYS A 172 18.45 15.02 -1.65
N LYS A 173 19.56 14.70 -1.02
CA LYS A 173 20.48 13.63 -1.48
C LYS A 173 19.82 12.26 -1.46
N ALA A 174 18.96 11.99 -0.48
CA ALA A 174 18.24 10.74 -0.38
C ALA A 174 17.17 10.59 -1.49
N LEU A 175 16.54 11.70 -1.88
CA LEU A 175 15.47 11.72 -2.89
C LEU A 175 15.97 11.96 -4.32
N GLN A 176 17.26 12.22 -4.50
CA GLN A 176 17.83 12.45 -5.81
C GLN A 176 17.56 11.27 -6.76
N ASP A 177 17.36 11.59 -8.04
CA ASP A 177 17.11 10.61 -9.08
C ASP A 177 15.87 9.73 -8.89
N SER A 178 14.82 10.19 -8.22
CA SER A 178 13.52 9.52 -8.10
C SER A 178 12.53 10.01 -9.14
N ASP A 179 11.75 9.09 -9.71
CA ASP A 179 10.68 9.39 -10.65
C ASP A 179 9.32 9.43 -9.92
N LEU A 180 9.17 8.60 -8.87
CA LEU A 180 8.00 8.54 -7.98
C LEU A 180 8.46 8.48 -6.52
N VAL A 181 7.87 9.32 -5.67
CA VAL A 181 8.10 9.34 -4.22
C VAL A 181 6.78 9.17 -3.49
N PHE A 182 6.67 8.10 -2.73
CA PHE A 182 5.62 7.95 -1.72
C PHE A 182 6.10 8.56 -0.42
N VAL A 183 5.27 9.43 0.17
CA VAL A 183 5.52 9.99 1.51
C VAL A 183 4.42 9.50 2.43
N THR A 184 4.76 8.59 3.36
CA THR A 184 3.79 8.03 4.31
C THR A 184 4.03 8.56 5.72
N CYS A 185 2.95 8.97 6.39
CA CYS A 185 3.00 9.41 7.78
C CYS A 185 1.63 9.33 8.45
N GLY A 186 1.63 9.22 9.78
CA GLY A 186 0.43 9.49 10.59
C GLY A 186 0.35 10.97 10.91
N LEU A 187 -0.76 11.61 10.56
CA LEU A 187 -1.03 13.01 10.91
C LEU A 187 -1.51 13.12 12.37
N GLY A 188 -1.30 14.28 12.98
CA GLY A 188 -1.65 14.57 14.37
C GLY A 188 -0.47 14.59 15.34
N GLY A 189 0.65 13.90 14.99
CA GLY A 189 1.90 13.95 15.75
C GLY A 189 2.75 15.17 15.41
N GLY A 190 3.97 15.20 15.91
CA GLY A 190 4.92 16.28 15.63
C GLY A 190 5.71 16.08 14.35
N THR A 191 6.49 14.99 14.28
CA THR A 191 7.42 14.70 13.18
C THR A 191 6.67 14.45 11.87
N GLY A 192 5.73 13.49 11.84
CA GLY A 192 4.98 13.16 10.62
C GLY A 192 4.24 14.36 10.05
N THR A 193 3.47 15.06 10.88
CA THR A 193 2.66 16.21 10.49
C THR A 193 3.49 17.39 9.98
N GLY A 194 4.67 17.63 10.61
CA GLY A 194 5.51 18.77 10.27
C GLY A 194 6.51 18.51 9.16
N ALA A 195 7.19 17.35 9.20
CA ALA A 195 8.28 17.05 8.28
C ALA A 195 7.80 16.50 6.93
N ALA A 196 6.68 15.75 6.89
CA ALA A 196 6.20 15.14 5.64
C ALA A 196 5.92 16.16 4.52
N PRO A 197 5.26 17.31 4.78
CA PRO A 197 5.09 18.33 3.73
C PRO A 197 6.41 18.88 3.20
N VAL A 198 7.42 19.09 4.06
CA VAL A 198 8.75 19.57 3.64
C VAL A 198 9.46 18.55 2.75
N ILE A 199 9.40 17.27 3.13
CA ILE A 199 9.98 16.17 2.35
C ILE A 199 9.28 16.06 0.98
N ALA A 200 7.95 16.15 0.96
CA ALA A 200 7.16 16.13 -0.26
C ALA A 200 7.53 17.31 -1.19
N GLU A 201 7.70 18.51 -0.64
CA GLU A 201 8.13 19.70 -1.38
C GLU A 201 9.52 19.50 -2.01
N VAL A 202 10.46 18.92 -1.27
CA VAL A 202 11.81 18.61 -1.78
C VAL A 202 11.73 17.60 -2.93
N ALA A 203 10.93 16.54 -2.79
CA ALA A 203 10.71 15.56 -3.85
C ALA A 203 10.12 16.20 -5.12
N LYS A 204 9.13 17.06 -4.95
CA LYS A 204 8.48 17.78 -6.06
C LYS A 204 9.42 18.74 -6.77
N LYS A 205 10.28 19.45 -6.02
CA LYS A 205 11.34 20.32 -6.59
C LYS A 205 12.37 19.52 -7.40
N LEU A 206 12.56 18.25 -7.10
CA LEU A 206 13.43 17.34 -7.87
C LEU A 206 12.75 16.77 -9.13
N GLY A 207 11.45 17.05 -9.34
CA GLY A 207 10.68 16.63 -10.54
C GLY A 207 10.01 15.26 -10.40
N ALA A 208 10.05 14.65 -9.21
CA ALA A 208 9.36 13.41 -8.94
C ALA A 208 7.83 13.63 -8.90
N LEU A 209 7.06 12.61 -9.29
CA LEU A 209 5.65 12.51 -8.94
C LEU A 209 5.56 12.18 -7.44
N VAL A 210 4.81 12.96 -6.68
CA VAL A 210 4.72 12.82 -5.22
C VAL A 210 3.34 12.36 -4.80
N VAL A 211 3.27 11.19 -4.18
CA VAL A 211 2.04 10.61 -3.64
C VAL A 211 2.14 10.58 -2.12
N GLY A 212 1.29 11.35 -1.45
CA GLY A 212 1.13 11.28 -0.01
C GLY A 212 0.19 10.12 0.36
N VAL A 213 0.55 9.32 1.34
CA VAL A 213 -0.31 8.27 1.90
C VAL A 213 -0.35 8.47 3.40
N VAL A 214 -1.44 9.03 3.90
CA VAL A 214 -1.50 9.53 5.28
C VAL A 214 -2.70 8.96 6.04
N THR A 215 -2.54 8.83 7.36
CA THR A 215 -3.64 8.46 8.25
C THR A 215 -4.07 9.63 9.11
N LEU A 216 -5.38 9.72 9.38
CA LEU A 216 -5.94 10.60 10.38
C LEU A 216 -6.02 9.85 11.73
N PRO A 217 -5.79 10.54 12.85
CA PRO A 217 -5.83 9.92 14.16
C PRO A 217 -7.24 9.41 14.50
N PHE A 218 -7.31 8.42 15.39
CA PHE A 218 -8.57 8.05 16.03
C PHE A 218 -9.11 9.21 16.87
N ALA A 219 -10.44 9.38 16.93
CA ALA A 219 -11.09 10.40 17.77
C ALA A 219 -10.66 10.28 19.23
N MET A 220 -10.45 9.04 19.71
CA MET A 220 -9.97 8.75 21.06
C MET A 220 -8.55 9.26 21.37
N GLU A 221 -7.74 9.58 20.35
CA GLU A 221 -6.39 10.14 20.54
C GLU A 221 -6.41 11.61 20.98
N GLY A 222 -7.56 12.26 20.92
CA GLY A 222 -7.85 13.56 21.49
C GLY A 222 -7.82 14.70 20.49
N GLN A 223 -8.56 15.76 20.83
CA GLN A 223 -8.85 16.93 20.01
C GLN A 223 -7.57 17.61 19.47
N ARG A 224 -6.54 17.74 20.29
CA ARG A 224 -5.28 18.39 19.86
C ARG A 224 -4.58 17.65 18.73
N ARG A 225 -4.62 16.31 18.73
CA ARG A 225 -4.07 15.51 17.63
C ARG A 225 -4.88 15.69 16.36
N TYR A 226 -6.20 15.73 16.50
CA TYR A 226 -7.08 15.97 15.35
C TYR A 226 -6.83 17.35 14.73
N GLU A 227 -6.73 18.41 15.53
CA GLU A 227 -6.40 19.77 15.06
C GLU A 227 -5.06 19.83 14.33
N ASN A 228 -4.02 19.20 14.89
CA ASN A 228 -2.74 19.08 14.22
C ASN A 228 -2.86 18.31 12.88
N ALA A 229 -3.69 17.25 12.85
CA ALA A 229 -3.89 16.44 11.65
C ALA A 229 -4.55 17.25 10.53
N VAL A 230 -5.58 18.06 10.85
CA VAL A 230 -6.24 18.93 9.87
C VAL A 230 -5.27 19.92 9.24
N VAL A 231 -4.44 20.59 10.06
CA VAL A 231 -3.41 21.50 9.56
C VAL A 231 -2.36 20.79 8.71
N GLY A 232 -1.97 19.58 9.13
CA GLY A 232 -1.03 18.75 8.37
C GLY A 232 -1.61 18.27 7.04
N LEU A 233 -2.88 17.89 7.04
CA LEU A 233 -3.64 17.47 5.86
C LEU A 233 -3.68 18.57 4.80
N GLU A 234 -4.06 19.79 5.19
CA GLU A 234 -4.09 20.97 4.31
C GLU A 234 -2.71 21.25 3.70
N LYS A 235 -1.64 21.17 4.50
CA LYS A 235 -0.26 21.35 3.99
C LYS A 235 0.13 20.26 3.01
N MET A 236 -0.21 19.00 3.30
CA MET A 236 0.09 17.88 2.41
C MET A 236 -0.68 18.01 1.10
N GLU A 237 -1.98 18.30 1.13
CA GLU A 237 -2.82 18.48 -0.05
C GLU A 237 -2.26 19.55 -0.99
N ASN A 238 -1.82 20.68 -0.45
CA ASN A 238 -1.25 21.76 -1.24
C ASN A 238 0.16 21.43 -1.81
N THR A 239 0.82 20.41 -1.27
CA THR A 239 2.21 20.09 -1.62
C THR A 239 2.33 18.91 -2.58
N VAL A 240 1.63 17.81 -2.31
CA VAL A 240 1.73 16.58 -3.11
C VAL A 240 0.95 16.66 -4.42
N ASP A 241 1.14 15.73 -5.32
CA ASP A 241 0.38 15.64 -6.57
C ASP A 241 -0.92 14.84 -6.36
N THR A 242 -0.87 13.81 -5.51
CA THR A 242 -2.04 13.04 -5.06
C THR A 242 -1.89 12.74 -3.57
N LEU A 243 -2.96 12.89 -2.82
CA LEU A 243 -3.01 12.63 -1.39
C LEU A 243 -4.05 11.55 -1.07
N ILE A 244 -3.57 10.36 -0.72
CA ILE A 244 -4.42 9.27 -0.23
C ILE A 244 -4.59 9.45 1.28
N VAL A 245 -5.83 9.54 1.73
CA VAL A 245 -6.16 9.76 3.14
C VAL A 245 -6.93 8.56 3.69
N ILE A 246 -6.47 8.03 4.80
CA ILE A 246 -7.09 6.90 5.50
C ILE A 246 -7.55 7.37 6.89
N PRO A 247 -8.87 7.55 7.10
CA PRO A 247 -9.39 7.89 8.42
C PRO A 247 -9.39 6.65 9.32
N ASN A 248 -8.60 6.66 10.41
CA ASN A 248 -8.51 5.50 11.32
C ASN A 248 -9.86 5.13 11.95
N ASP A 249 -10.74 6.11 12.22
CA ASP A 249 -12.07 5.85 12.80
C ASP A 249 -12.93 4.93 11.92
N LYS A 250 -12.75 4.98 10.59
CA LYS A 250 -13.47 4.09 9.66
C LYS A 250 -13.10 2.61 9.81
N LEU A 251 -11.92 2.33 10.32
CA LEU A 251 -11.49 0.96 10.61
C LEU A 251 -12.20 0.40 11.85
N LEU A 252 -12.58 1.25 12.81
CA LEU A 252 -13.39 0.84 13.96
C LEU A 252 -14.81 0.45 13.54
N GLU A 253 -15.34 1.04 12.47
CA GLU A 253 -16.63 0.66 11.90
C GLU A 253 -16.56 -0.75 11.25
N LEU A 254 -15.42 -1.10 10.65
CA LEU A 254 -15.18 -2.41 10.05
C LEU A 254 -15.01 -3.52 11.09
N ALA A 255 -14.35 -3.21 12.21
CA ALA A 255 -13.99 -4.20 13.21
C ALA A 255 -13.96 -3.59 14.63
N PRO A 256 -15.13 -3.34 15.24
CA PRO A 256 -15.24 -2.63 16.52
C PRO A 256 -14.64 -3.41 17.70
N ASP A 257 -14.53 -4.72 17.58
CA ASP A 257 -14.08 -5.61 18.68
C ASP A 257 -12.56 -5.90 18.62
N LEU A 258 -11.81 -5.26 17.70
CA LEU A 258 -10.37 -5.49 17.60
C LEU A 258 -9.60 -4.89 18.78
N PRO A 259 -8.61 -5.62 19.33
CA PRO A 259 -7.65 -5.04 20.25
C PRO A 259 -6.97 -3.83 19.62
N LEU A 260 -6.72 -2.78 20.41
CA LEU A 260 -6.13 -1.52 19.91
C LEU A 260 -4.82 -1.73 19.11
N GLN A 261 -3.96 -2.62 19.58
CA GLN A 261 -2.71 -2.95 18.89
C GLN A 261 -2.96 -3.58 17.51
N THR A 262 -3.99 -4.41 17.39
CA THR A 262 -4.37 -5.02 16.12
C THR A 262 -4.98 -3.97 15.19
N ALA A 263 -5.78 -3.04 15.69
CA ALA A 263 -6.34 -1.94 14.90
C ALA A 263 -5.22 -1.10 14.25
N PHE A 264 -4.16 -0.75 14.98
CA PHE A 264 -3.01 -0.05 14.40
C PHE A 264 -2.27 -0.88 13.36
N LYS A 265 -2.11 -2.19 13.57
CA LYS A 265 -1.49 -3.07 12.57
C LYS A 265 -2.30 -3.13 11.26
N VAL A 266 -3.63 -3.15 11.36
CA VAL A 266 -4.52 -3.10 10.18
C VAL A 266 -4.35 -1.80 9.41
N VAL A 267 -4.22 -0.66 10.10
CA VAL A 267 -3.90 0.63 9.47
C VAL A 267 -2.59 0.54 8.67
N ASP A 268 -1.53 0.06 9.31
CA ASP A 268 -0.21 -0.06 8.68
C ASP A 268 -0.25 -1.02 7.49
N GLU A 269 -1.06 -2.07 7.55
CA GLU A 269 -1.26 -3.01 6.45
C GLU A 269 -1.96 -2.39 5.25
N ILE A 270 -3.01 -1.62 5.49
CA ILE A 270 -3.73 -0.89 4.42
C ILE A 270 -2.80 0.10 3.74
N LEU A 271 -2.03 0.87 4.52
CA LEU A 271 -1.02 1.78 3.98
C LEU A 271 0.02 1.04 3.14
N ALA A 272 0.55 -0.07 3.66
CA ALA A 272 1.56 -0.87 2.98
C ALA A 272 1.03 -1.49 1.69
N ASN A 273 -0.18 -2.05 1.71
CA ASN A 273 -0.83 -2.61 0.52
C ASN A 273 -1.17 -1.55 -0.52
N SER A 274 -1.53 -0.32 -0.10
CA SER A 274 -1.76 0.81 -0.99
C SER A 274 -0.48 1.18 -1.76
N VAL A 275 0.62 1.36 -1.03
CA VAL A 275 1.93 1.65 -1.62
C VAL A 275 2.41 0.50 -2.50
N LYS A 276 2.26 -0.75 -2.02
CA LYS A 276 2.63 -1.96 -2.76
C LYS A 276 1.85 -2.08 -4.06
N GLY A 277 0.52 -1.94 -4.01
CA GLY A 277 -0.34 -2.04 -5.18
C GLY A 277 0.06 -1.07 -6.29
N ILE A 278 0.31 0.20 -5.95
CA ILE A 278 0.72 1.19 -6.94
C ILE A 278 2.16 0.94 -7.43
N ALA A 279 3.09 0.62 -6.52
CA ALA A 279 4.48 0.37 -6.89
C ALA A 279 4.62 -0.86 -7.80
N GLU A 280 3.89 -1.92 -7.50
CA GLU A 280 3.93 -3.17 -8.28
C GLU A 280 3.31 -3.01 -9.67
N LEU A 281 2.28 -2.19 -9.84
CA LEU A 281 1.73 -1.85 -11.16
C LEU A 281 2.79 -1.26 -12.11
N ILE A 282 3.79 -0.57 -11.54
CA ILE A 282 4.86 0.10 -12.31
C ILE A 282 6.06 -0.83 -12.50
N THR A 283 6.37 -1.65 -11.47
CA THR A 283 7.64 -2.40 -11.41
C THR A 283 7.54 -3.85 -11.81
N LYS A 284 6.35 -4.45 -11.71
CA LYS A 284 6.12 -5.84 -12.11
C LYS A 284 5.56 -5.90 -13.52
N ALA A 285 6.10 -6.79 -14.34
CA ALA A 285 5.48 -7.17 -15.59
C ALA A 285 4.17 -7.94 -15.28
N GLY A 286 3.04 -7.34 -15.57
CA GLY A 286 1.70 -7.93 -15.45
C GLY A 286 1.20 -8.47 -16.78
N LEU A 287 -0.01 -9.02 -16.78
CA LEU A 287 -0.74 -9.38 -18.00
C LEU A 287 -1.10 -8.12 -18.81
N VAL A 288 -1.44 -7.05 -18.11
CA VAL A 288 -1.64 -5.71 -18.67
C VAL A 288 -0.69 -4.76 -17.94
N ASN A 289 0.30 -4.26 -18.67
CA ASN A 289 1.30 -3.35 -18.12
C ASN A 289 0.84 -1.92 -18.28
N LEU A 290 1.06 -1.14 -17.21
CA LEU A 290 0.84 0.30 -17.21
C LEU A 290 2.14 1.05 -17.48
N ASP A 291 2.09 2.06 -18.33
CA ASP A 291 3.18 3.02 -18.48
C ASP A 291 3.17 3.99 -17.28
N PHE A 292 4.35 4.32 -16.76
CA PHE A 292 4.49 5.35 -15.74
C PHE A 292 3.90 6.71 -16.15
N ALA A 293 3.93 7.02 -17.45
CA ALA A 293 3.31 8.24 -18.00
C ALA A 293 1.79 8.27 -17.79
N ASP A 294 1.12 7.12 -17.86
CA ASP A 294 -0.32 7.00 -17.63
C ASP A 294 -0.65 7.27 -16.16
N ILE A 295 0.10 6.63 -15.25
CA ILE A 295 -0.05 6.85 -13.80
C ILE A 295 0.19 8.33 -13.47
N ARG A 296 1.23 8.95 -14.03
CA ARG A 296 1.49 10.39 -13.88
C ARG A 296 0.33 11.25 -14.39
N THR A 297 -0.38 10.81 -15.41
CA THR A 297 -1.52 11.54 -15.97
C THR A 297 -2.73 11.54 -15.04
N VAL A 298 -3.02 10.42 -14.36
CA VAL A 298 -4.13 10.29 -13.40
C VAL A 298 -3.76 10.90 -12.05
N MET A 299 -2.54 10.63 -11.57
CA MET A 299 -2.13 11.03 -10.22
C MET A 299 -1.44 12.40 -10.16
N GLY A 300 -0.95 12.95 -11.29
CA GLY A 300 -0.21 14.23 -11.30
C GLY A 300 -1.05 15.47 -11.02
N LYS A 301 -2.38 15.35 -10.99
CA LYS A 301 -3.33 16.39 -10.57
C LYS A 301 -4.49 15.75 -9.80
N GLY A 302 -4.22 14.65 -9.14
CA GLY A 302 -5.24 13.83 -8.51
C GLY A 302 -5.90 14.48 -7.29
N GLY A 303 -5.24 15.47 -6.67
CA GLY A 303 -5.76 16.09 -5.44
C GLY A 303 -5.93 15.03 -4.34
N VAL A 304 -7.05 15.08 -3.61
CA VAL A 304 -7.38 14.03 -2.65
C VAL A 304 -7.85 12.78 -3.39
N ALA A 305 -7.30 11.65 -2.98
CA ALA A 305 -7.65 10.34 -3.48
C ALA A 305 -8.11 9.43 -2.33
N LEU A 306 -9.01 8.53 -2.64
CA LEU A 306 -9.50 7.51 -1.72
C LEU A 306 -9.17 6.13 -2.25
N ILE A 307 -9.07 5.17 -1.34
CA ILE A 307 -8.71 3.80 -1.66
C ILE A 307 -9.80 2.84 -1.22
N GLY A 308 -10.14 1.90 -2.09
CA GLY A 308 -11.00 0.77 -1.78
C GLY A 308 -10.31 -0.53 -2.12
N VAL A 309 -10.49 -1.52 -1.27
CA VAL A 309 -9.98 -2.88 -1.47
C VAL A 309 -11.13 -3.85 -1.34
N GLY A 310 -11.24 -4.77 -2.29
CA GLY A 310 -12.19 -5.85 -2.24
C GLY A 310 -11.54 -7.15 -2.68
N GLU A 311 -11.90 -8.23 -2.04
CA GLU A 311 -11.39 -9.56 -2.30
C GLU A 311 -12.51 -10.61 -2.22
N SER A 312 -12.49 -11.59 -3.12
CA SER A 312 -13.44 -12.69 -3.13
C SER A 312 -12.84 -13.95 -3.78
N ASP A 313 -13.23 -15.08 -3.23
CA ASP A 313 -12.91 -16.45 -3.69
C ASP A 313 -14.16 -17.23 -4.13
N SER A 314 -15.32 -16.55 -4.25
CA SER A 314 -16.57 -17.16 -4.66
C SER A 314 -16.65 -17.44 -6.16
N ASP A 315 -17.67 -18.19 -6.59
CA ASP A 315 -17.97 -18.41 -8.02
C ASP A 315 -18.20 -17.11 -8.80
N ASN A 316 -18.61 -16.01 -8.12
CA ASN A 316 -18.81 -14.68 -8.69
C ASN A 316 -17.74 -13.68 -8.19
N ARG A 317 -16.53 -14.15 -7.93
CA ARG A 317 -15.44 -13.41 -7.27
C ARG A 317 -15.15 -12.04 -7.88
N ALA A 318 -15.24 -11.87 -9.19
CA ALA A 318 -15.00 -10.60 -9.86
C ALA A 318 -16.04 -9.54 -9.46
N VAL A 319 -17.34 -9.90 -9.47
CA VAL A 319 -18.44 -8.99 -9.10
C VAL A 319 -18.35 -8.65 -7.61
N GLU A 320 -18.17 -9.65 -6.77
CA GLU A 320 -18.07 -9.45 -5.32
C GLU A 320 -16.84 -8.63 -4.93
N ALA A 321 -15.68 -8.90 -5.55
CA ALA A 321 -14.46 -8.13 -5.27
C ALA A 321 -14.63 -6.66 -5.65
N VAL A 322 -15.22 -6.36 -6.82
CA VAL A 322 -15.43 -4.97 -7.23
C VAL A 322 -16.49 -4.27 -6.37
N GLU A 323 -17.57 -4.97 -6.00
CA GLU A 323 -18.60 -4.43 -5.09
C GLU A 323 -18.02 -4.13 -3.70
N LYS A 324 -17.22 -5.04 -3.14
CA LYS A 324 -16.50 -4.83 -1.88
C LYS A 324 -15.52 -3.66 -1.97
N ALA A 325 -14.82 -3.51 -3.10
CA ALA A 325 -13.89 -2.39 -3.29
C ALA A 325 -14.63 -1.03 -3.36
N ILE A 326 -15.74 -0.95 -4.09
CA ILE A 326 -16.53 0.29 -4.24
C ILE A 326 -17.25 0.65 -2.94
N ASN A 327 -17.81 -0.34 -2.25
CA ASN A 327 -18.54 -0.15 -0.98
C ASN A 327 -17.62 -0.21 0.25
N ASN A 328 -16.30 -0.14 0.04
CA ASN A 328 -15.35 -0.15 1.15
C ASN A 328 -15.55 1.11 2.01
N PRO A 329 -15.70 0.98 3.34
CA PRO A 329 -15.89 2.13 4.24
C PRO A 329 -14.79 3.20 4.16
N LEU A 330 -13.60 2.84 3.69
CA LEU A 330 -12.52 3.79 3.44
C LEU A 330 -12.79 4.69 2.22
N LEU A 331 -13.61 4.23 1.28
CA LEU A 331 -14.07 5.03 0.16
C LEU A 331 -15.23 5.97 0.53
N ASP A 332 -16.17 5.54 1.36
CA ASP A 332 -17.38 6.22 1.89
C ASP A 332 -17.71 7.62 1.28
N VAL A 333 -17.67 7.68 -0.05
CA VAL A 333 -17.88 8.90 -0.86
C VAL A 333 -18.58 8.50 -2.14
N ASP A 334 -19.41 9.40 -2.66
CA ASP A 334 -19.93 9.28 -4.01
C ASP A 334 -18.77 9.44 -5.02
N ILE A 335 -18.43 8.35 -5.71
CA ILE A 335 -17.37 8.33 -6.72
C ILE A 335 -17.79 8.87 -8.08
N SER A 336 -19.08 9.23 -8.26
CA SER A 336 -19.64 9.71 -9.53
C SER A 336 -19.02 11.02 -10.03
N GLY A 337 -18.40 11.80 -9.13
CA GLY A 337 -17.69 13.04 -9.46
C GLY A 337 -16.17 12.90 -9.59
N ALA A 338 -15.66 11.70 -9.59
CA ALA A 338 -14.22 11.45 -9.63
C ALA A 338 -13.63 11.79 -11.01
N SER A 339 -12.48 12.45 -11.01
CA SER A 339 -11.76 12.85 -12.23
C SER A 339 -10.87 11.74 -12.80
N GLY A 340 -10.56 10.71 -12.00
CA GLY A 340 -9.77 9.58 -12.44
C GLY A 340 -9.84 8.39 -11.50
N ALA A 341 -9.52 7.22 -12.02
CA ALA A 341 -9.41 5.99 -11.28
C ALA A 341 -8.21 5.15 -11.70
N LEU A 342 -7.54 4.55 -10.73
CA LEU A 342 -6.51 3.54 -10.94
C LEU A 342 -7.00 2.22 -10.34
N ILE A 343 -7.06 1.19 -11.18
CA ILE A 343 -7.58 -0.12 -10.83
C ILE A 343 -6.45 -1.14 -10.92
N ASN A 344 -6.15 -1.80 -9.82
CA ASN A 344 -5.22 -2.93 -9.79
C ASN A 344 -5.99 -4.21 -9.52
N ILE A 345 -5.95 -5.14 -10.48
CA ILE A 345 -6.60 -6.45 -10.39
C ILE A 345 -5.51 -7.49 -10.16
N CYS A 346 -5.57 -8.19 -9.05
CA CYS A 346 -4.69 -9.31 -8.75
C CYS A 346 -5.51 -10.59 -8.63
N GLY A 347 -5.07 -11.65 -9.29
CA GLY A 347 -5.73 -12.94 -9.19
C GLY A 347 -4.74 -14.10 -9.33
N GLY A 348 -5.22 -15.31 -9.15
CA GLY A 348 -4.46 -16.53 -9.40
C GLY A 348 -4.20 -16.76 -10.90
N PRO A 349 -3.49 -17.86 -11.24
CA PRO A 349 -3.24 -18.25 -12.64
C PRO A 349 -4.53 -18.52 -13.44
N ASP A 350 -5.64 -18.69 -12.77
CA ASP A 350 -6.98 -18.93 -13.28
C ASP A 350 -7.79 -17.66 -13.59
N LEU A 351 -7.22 -16.45 -13.31
CA LEU A 351 -7.86 -15.17 -13.60
C LEU A 351 -8.16 -15.03 -15.10
N THR A 352 -9.43 -14.81 -15.42
CA THR A 352 -9.90 -14.68 -16.79
C THR A 352 -9.98 -13.23 -17.27
N LEU A 353 -9.92 -13.04 -18.59
CA LEU A 353 -10.11 -11.71 -19.20
C LEU A 353 -11.52 -11.16 -18.96
N GLU A 354 -12.52 -12.04 -18.91
CA GLU A 354 -13.92 -11.67 -18.67
C GLU A 354 -14.12 -11.15 -17.24
N GLU A 355 -13.45 -11.73 -16.25
CA GLU A 355 -13.45 -11.24 -14.87
C GLU A 355 -12.81 -9.85 -14.78
N ALA A 356 -11.64 -9.66 -15.40
CA ALA A 356 -10.99 -8.37 -15.45
C ALA A 356 -11.86 -7.30 -16.14
N ARG A 357 -12.53 -7.67 -17.26
CA ARG A 357 -13.46 -6.80 -17.98
C ARG A 357 -14.63 -6.40 -17.09
N THR A 358 -15.26 -7.35 -16.41
CA THR A 358 -16.38 -7.10 -15.50
C THR A 358 -16.04 -6.12 -14.41
N ILE A 359 -14.85 -6.24 -13.81
CA ILE A 359 -14.38 -5.33 -12.77
C ILE A 359 -14.23 -3.90 -13.33
N VAL A 360 -13.53 -3.76 -14.47
CA VAL A 360 -13.26 -2.44 -15.07
C VAL A 360 -14.55 -1.76 -15.53
N GLU A 361 -15.47 -2.49 -16.20
CA GLU A 361 -16.76 -1.97 -16.65
C GLU A 361 -17.62 -1.52 -15.45
N THR A 362 -17.72 -2.33 -14.40
CA THR A 362 -18.52 -2.02 -13.20
C THR A 362 -18.04 -0.74 -12.51
N ILE A 363 -16.72 -0.49 -12.48
CA ILE A 363 -16.16 0.74 -11.91
C ILE A 363 -16.41 1.92 -12.86
N SER A 364 -16.12 1.74 -14.15
CA SER A 364 -16.23 2.79 -15.16
C SER A 364 -17.66 3.33 -15.26
N ASP A 365 -18.67 2.47 -15.15
CA ASP A 365 -20.09 2.85 -15.20
C ASP A 365 -20.52 3.74 -14.02
N LYS A 366 -19.74 3.75 -12.94
CA LYS A 366 -20.01 4.56 -11.74
C LYS A 366 -19.24 5.89 -11.71
N LEU A 367 -18.28 6.08 -12.59
CA LEU A 367 -17.46 7.28 -12.66
C LEU A 367 -18.05 8.31 -13.62
N ASP A 368 -17.50 9.54 -13.58
CA ASP A 368 -17.81 10.54 -14.60
C ASP A 368 -17.43 10.01 -16.01
N PRO A 369 -18.26 10.22 -17.05
CA PRO A 369 -17.94 9.80 -18.42
C PRO A 369 -16.61 10.34 -18.96
N ASP A 370 -16.14 11.48 -18.45
CA ASP A 370 -14.87 12.10 -18.80
C ASP A 370 -13.71 11.66 -17.87
N ALA A 371 -13.98 10.80 -16.89
CA ALA A 371 -12.97 10.32 -15.96
C ALA A 371 -11.90 9.47 -16.67
N LYS A 372 -10.64 9.66 -16.28
CA LYS A 372 -9.53 8.86 -16.79
C LYS A 372 -9.41 7.58 -16.00
N VAL A 373 -9.76 6.46 -16.61
CA VAL A 373 -9.62 5.13 -16.00
C VAL A 373 -8.37 4.44 -16.52
N ILE A 374 -7.52 4.02 -15.60
CA ILE A 374 -6.32 3.25 -15.88
C ILE A 374 -6.40 1.95 -15.07
N TRP A 375 -6.13 0.82 -15.71
CA TRP A 375 -6.18 -0.47 -15.04
C TRP A 375 -5.03 -1.37 -15.43
N GLY A 376 -4.62 -2.20 -14.49
CA GLY A 376 -3.62 -3.25 -14.70
C GLY A 376 -4.06 -4.55 -14.06
N ALA A 377 -3.56 -5.67 -14.61
CA ALA A 377 -3.83 -7.00 -14.12
C ALA A 377 -2.54 -7.77 -13.86
N GLN A 378 -2.46 -8.41 -12.70
CA GLN A 378 -1.31 -9.18 -12.25
C GLN A 378 -1.72 -10.57 -11.80
N ILE A 379 -0.85 -11.54 -12.06
CA ILE A 379 -0.99 -12.90 -11.53
C ILE A 379 -0.12 -13.03 -10.29
N SER A 380 -0.72 -13.54 -9.21
CA SER A 380 -0.01 -13.90 -7.98
C SER A 380 -0.32 -15.35 -7.64
N GLU A 381 0.73 -16.16 -7.48
CA GLU A 381 0.56 -17.57 -7.09
C GLU A 381 -0.04 -17.72 -5.68
N ASP A 382 0.05 -16.67 -4.85
CA ASP A 382 -0.50 -16.65 -3.49
C ASP A 382 -2.04 -16.49 -3.49
N LEU A 383 -2.65 -16.05 -4.60
CA LEU A 383 -4.08 -15.79 -4.75
C LEU A 383 -4.78 -16.92 -5.51
N ASN A 384 -4.58 -18.17 -5.10
CA ASN A 384 -5.29 -19.30 -5.70
C ASN A 384 -6.81 -19.10 -5.58
N GLU A 385 -7.53 -19.18 -6.73
CA GLU A 385 -8.98 -19.03 -6.83
C GLU A 385 -9.55 -17.69 -6.31
N THR A 386 -8.70 -16.75 -5.88
CA THR A 386 -9.08 -15.47 -5.28
C THR A 386 -8.82 -14.33 -6.26
N VAL A 387 -9.74 -13.37 -6.32
CA VAL A 387 -9.56 -12.10 -7.03
C VAL A 387 -9.54 -10.95 -6.02
N ARG A 388 -8.50 -10.15 -6.06
CA ARG A 388 -8.34 -8.92 -5.28
C ARG A 388 -8.36 -7.71 -6.19
N THR A 389 -9.23 -6.74 -5.89
CA THR A 389 -9.34 -5.48 -6.60
C THR A 389 -8.93 -4.34 -5.67
N LEU A 390 -7.90 -3.59 -6.06
CA LEU A 390 -7.51 -2.33 -5.44
C LEU A 390 -8.00 -1.20 -6.34
N LEU A 391 -8.83 -0.32 -5.80
CA LEU A 391 -9.37 0.85 -6.48
C LEU A 391 -8.85 2.12 -5.82
N ILE A 392 -8.23 3.01 -6.60
CA ILE A 392 -7.85 4.34 -6.16
C ILE A 392 -8.61 5.34 -7.00
N VAL A 393 -9.42 6.16 -6.35
CA VAL A 393 -10.26 7.19 -7.00
C VAL A 393 -9.69 8.56 -6.68
N THR A 394 -9.45 9.37 -7.70
CA THR A 394 -8.83 10.70 -7.57
C THR A 394 -9.81 11.81 -7.92
N GLY A 395 -9.61 12.99 -7.32
CA GLY A 395 -10.42 14.17 -7.58
C GLY A 395 -11.79 14.13 -6.92
N VAL A 396 -11.96 13.33 -5.86
CA VAL A 396 -13.19 13.27 -5.06
C VAL A 396 -13.14 14.28 -3.92
N ARG A 397 -14.32 14.83 -3.57
CA ARG A 397 -14.48 15.68 -2.37
C ARG A 397 -15.13 14.85 -1.28
N SER A 398 -14.41 14.65 -0.19
CA SER A 398 -14.94 13.95 0.98
C SER A 398 -15.28 14.94 2.08
N THR A 399 -16.55 14.99 2.46
CA THR A 399 -17.02 15.79 3.61
C THR A 399 -16.48 15.24 4.94
N GLN A 400 -16.08 14.00 4.97
CA GLN A 400 -15.50 13.34 6.15
C GLN A 400 -14.04 13.71 6.38
N ILE A 401 -13.29 13.96 5.30
CA ILE A 401 -11.90 14.39 5.35
C ILE A 401 -11.81 15.88 5.66
N PHE A 402 -12.66 16.70 5.02
CA PHE A 402 -12.62 18.15 5.14
C PHE A 402 -13.66 18.70 6.13
N GLY A 403 -14.50 17.84 6.71
CA GLY A 403 -15.66 18.25 7.49
C GLY A 403 -16.85 18.70 6.60
N PRO A 404 -18.06 18.87 7.15
CA PRO A 404 -19.15 19.48 6.42
C PRO A 404 -18.67 20.86 5.96
N GLU A 405 -18.88 21.19 4.67
CA GLU A 405 -18.52 22.50 4.10
C GLU A 405 -18.84 23.58 5.14
N SER A 406 -17.80 24.13 5.72
CA SER A 406 -18.00 25.04 6.82
C SER A 406 -18.71 26.26 6.22
N LYS A 407 -19.90 26.56 6.70
CA LYS A 407 -20.58 27.82 6.47
C LYS A 407 -19.66 29.02 6.76
N ILE A 408 -18.51 28.75 7.34
CA ILE A 408 -17.41 29.69 7.63
C ILE A 408 -16.76 30.23 6.35
N SER A 409 -16.68 29.49 5.25
CA SER A 409 -16.12 30.05 4.00
C SER A 409 -17.08 31.09 3.39
N GLY A 410 -18.37 30.82 3.42
CA GLY A 410 -19.39 31.76 2.96
C GLY A 410 -19.58 32.95 3.88
N GLN A 411 -19.41 32.79 5.20
CA GLN A 411 -19.46 33.93 6.14
C GLN A 411 -18.18 34.75 6.11
N LYS A 412 -17.00 34.13 6.06
CA LYS A 412 -15.73 34.86 5.87
C LYS A 412 -15.65 35.53 4.49
N LYS A 413 -16.18 34.91 3.43
CA LYS A 413 -16.27 35.52 2.11
C LYS A 413 -17.17 36.74 2.19
N LYS A 414 -18.36 36.66 2.83
CA LYS A 414 -19.26 37.81 3.04
C LYS A 414 -18.68 38.88 3.95
N GLU A 415 -18.03 38.51 5.05
CA GLU A 415 -17.37 39.48 5.95
C GLU A 415 -16.22 40.19 5.24
N MET A 416 -15.43 39.48 4.40
CA MET A 416 -14.41 40.11 3.56
C MET A 416 -15.01 40.94 2.43
N GLU A 417 -16.11 40.52 1.81
CA GLU A 417 -16.86 41.34 0.82
C GLU A 417 -17.39 42.62 1.46
N GLU A 418 -17.93 42.54 2.68
CA GLU A 418 -18.41 43.71 3.44
C GLU A 418 -17.24 44.60 3.91
N GLU A 419 -16.13 44.03 4.36
CA GLU A 419 -14.97 44.78 4.87
C GLU A 419 -14.14 45.42 3.75
N LEU A 420 -14.05 44.79 2.58
CA LEU A 420 -13.29 45.27 1.43
C LEU A 420 -14.13 45.99 0.38
N GLY A 421 -15.46 45.90 0.47
CA GLY A 421 -16.37 46.52 -0.51
C GLY A 421 -16.19 45.97 -1.93
N ILE A 422 -15.85 44.68 -2.07
CA ILE A 422 -15.57 44.03 -3.34
C ILE A 422 -16.44 42.79 -3.45
N ASP A 423 -17.25 42.67 -4.50
CA ASP A 423 -17.96 41.44 -4.84
C ASP A 423 -16.99 40.46 -5.56
N PHE A 424 -16.73 39.29 -4.99
CA PHE A 424 -16.01 38.23 -5.67
C PHE A 424 -16.94 37.57 -6.68
N ILE A 425 -16.63 37.69 -7.94
CA ILE A 425 -17.34 37.00 -9.05
C ILE A 425 -16.84 35.55 -9.09
N ASP A 426 -17.78 34.57 -9.01
CA ASP A 426 -17.52 33.13 -9.10
C ASP A 426 -16.99 32.72 -10.48
#